data_488e8f8fb079b4a72ae5ab96f39abb9c
#
_entry.id   488e8f8fb079b4a72ae5ab96f39abb9c
#
_cell.length_a   1.000
_cell.length_b   1.000
_cell.length_c   1.000
_cell.angle_alpha   90.00
_cell.angle_beta   90.00
_cell.angle_gamma   90.00
#
_symmetry.space_group_name_H-M   'P 1'
#
loop_
_entity.id
_entity.type
_entity.pdbx_description
1 polymer ?
#
loop_
_entity_poly.entity_id
_entity_poly.type
_entity_poly.pdbx_seq_one_letter_code
_entity_poly.pdbx_strand_id
1 'polypeptide(L)'
;YLGVNGVLLPAKVQQIIPSEKAQVVALLASAAMIAATLANIVIGGFSDITRSRFGRRTPWIIAGSVGSLLTLLWFNMAGTVTMMVVAWCSYQICLNAIVAPLLAFLQDQVAPKNRGTISSIYAFGYVIGQYGGQVVGAQFLSHVGTGIVVMAFLTLLSGPLAAIIVREPSSLGMPKKHFTMGMV
;
A
#
# COMPACT_ATOMS: atom_id res chain seq x y z
N TYR A 1 -4.76 5.01 1.45
CA TYR A 1 -4.69 4.79 0.01
C TYR A 1 -5.84 5.46 -0.74
N LEU A 2 -7.09 5.11 -0.43
CA LEU A 2 -8.24 5.54 -1.23
C LEU A 2 -8.54 7.05 -1.14
N GLY A 3 -8.16 7.73 -0.06
CA GLY A 3 -8.20 9.18 0.00
C GLY A 3 -7.28 9.84 -1.04
N VAL A 4 -6.12 9.24 -1.29
CA VAL A 4 -5.23 9.73 -2.35
C VAL A 4 -5.76 9.32 -3.72
N ASN A 5 -6.05 8.05 -3.94
CA ASN A 5 -6.45 7.53 -5.24
C ASN A 5 -7.79 8.10 -5.73
N GLY A 6 -8.79 8.17 -4.85
CA GLY A 6 -10.15 8.57 -5.22
C GLY A 6 -10.39 10.07 -5.25
N VAL A 7 -9.59 10.86 -4.52
CA VAL A 7 -9.83 12.30 -4.33
C VAL A 7 -8.64 13.14 -4.74
N LEU A 8 -7.49 12.95 -4.10
CA LEU A 8 -6.35 13.85 -4.27
C LEU A 8 -5.61 13.65 -5.60
N LEU A 9 -5.54 12.42 -6.12
CA LEU A 9 -4.92 12.14 -7.40
C LEU A 9 -5.68 12.80 -8.57
N PRO A 10 -7.01 12.62 -8.72
CA PRO A 10 -7.75 13.32 -9.76
C PRO A 10 -7.69 14.85 -9.61
N ALA A 11 -7.68 15.37 -8.37
CA ALA A 11 -7.53 16.79 -8.10
C ALA A 11 -6.13 17.30 -8.50
N LYS A 12 -5.07 16.55 -8.24
CA LYS A 12 -3.70 16.88 -8.66
C LYS A 12 -3.57 16.87 -10.18
N VAL A 13 -4.12 15.87 -10.87
CA VAL A 13 -4.15 15.84 -12.35
C VAL A 13 -4.90 17.03 -12.92
N GLN A 14 -6.04 17.41 -12.32
CA GLN A 14 -6.81 18.58 -12.71
C GLN A 14 -6.01 19.89 -12.63
N GLN A 15 -5.11 20.01 -11.66
CA GLN A 15 -4.25 21.20 -11.51
C GLN A 15 -3.16 21.29 -12.58
N ILE A 16 -2.67 20.14 -13.07
CA ILE A 16 -1.53 20.09 -14.00
C ILE A 16 -2.01 20.05 -15.45
N ILE A 17 -3.01 19.21 -15.77
CA ILE A 17 -3.52 18.99 -17.13
C ILE A 17 -5.05 18.88 -17.11
N PRO A 18 -5.75 20.03 -17.02
CA PRO A 18 -7.22 20.03 -16.95
C PRO A 18 -7.89 19.42 -18.19
N SER A 19 -7.32 19.64 -19.40
CA SER A 19 -7.86 19.21 -20.68
C SER A 19 -7.89 17.69 -20.87
N GLU A 20 -6.92 16.96 -20.27
CA GLU A 20 -6.74 15.52 -20.46
C GLU A 20 -6.93 14.75 -19.16
N LYS A 21 -7.57 15.34 -18.16
CA LYS A 21 -7.73 14.76 -16.81
C LYS A 21 -8.22 13.31 -16.86
N ALA A 22 -9.27 13.03 -17.63
CA ALA A 22 -9.86 11.68 -17.67
C ALA A 22 -8.88 10.64 -18.21
N GLN A 23 -8.15 11.00 -19.28
CA GLN A 23 -7.17 10.10 -19.90
C GLN A 23 -5.98 9.85 -19.00
N VAL A 24 -5.45 10.90 -18.35
CA VAL A 24 -4.30 10.78 -17.43
C VAL A 24 -4.68 9.99 -16.18
N VAL A 25 -5.87 10.20 -15.61
CA VAL A 25 -6.35 9.40 -14.47
C VAL A 25 -6.53 7.93 -14.86
N ALA A 26 -7.09 7.64 -16.06
CA ALA A 26 -7.22 6.28 -16.56
C ALA A 26 -5.86 5.61 -16.78
N LEU A 27 -4.88 6.34 -17.35
CA LEU A 27 -3.50 5.87 -17.52
C LEU A 27 -2.86 5.54 -16.17
N LEU A 28 -2.95 6.44 -15.19
CA LEU A 28 -2.44 6.23 -13.84
C LEU A 28 -3.09 5.01 -13.17
N ALA A 29 -4.39 4.84 -13.30
CA ALA A 29 -5.11 3.70 -12.74
C ALA A 29 -4.66 2.38 -13.40
N SER A 30 -4.57 2.32 -14.72
CA SER A 30 -4.17 1.12 -15.46
C SER A 30 -2.73 0.72 -15.16
N ALA A 31 -1.80 1.66 -15.22
CA ALA A 31 -0.40 1.42 -14.88
C ALA A 31 -0.22 0.97 -13.41
N ALA A 32 -0.96 1.59 -12.51
CA ALA A 32 -0.97 1.24 -11.09
C ALA A 32 -1.49 -0.18 -10.83
N MET A 33 -2.53 -0.63 -11.54
CA MET A 33 -3.04 -1.99 -11.40
C MET A 33 -2.01 -3.04 -11.82
N ILE A 34 -1.31 -2.80 -12.94
CA ILE A 34 -0.24 -3.68 -13.41
C ILE A 34 0.89 -3.72 -12.36
N ALA A 35 1.36 -2.56 -11.92
CA ALA A 35 2.41 -2.46 -10.91
C ALA A 35 2.02 -3.14 -9.59
N ALA A 36 0.78 -2.94 -9.13
CA ALA A 36 0.26 -3.56 -7.90
C ALA A 36 0.18 -5.08 -8.01
N THR A 37 -0.30 -5.60 -9.15
CA THR A 37 -0.40 -7.06 -9.38
C THR A 37 0.97 -7.72 -9.38
N LEU A 38 1.92 -7.16 -10.12
CA LEU A 38 3.29 -7.67 -10.14
C LEU A 38 3.96 -7.58 -8.76
N ALA A 39 3.80 -6.44 -8.09
CA ALA A 39 4.34 -6.24 -6.75
C ALA A 39 3.75 -7.23 -5.73
N ASN A 40 2.46 -7.51 -5.80
CA ASN A 40 1.79 -8.45 -4.90
C ASN A 40 2.39 -9.86 -5.02
N ILE A 41 2.57 -10.35 -6.24
CA ILE A 41 3.18 -11.65 -6.52
C ILE A 41 4.64 -11.70 -6.03
N VAL A 42 5.44 -10.72 -6.45
CA VAL A 42 6.87 -10.68 -6.15
C VAL A 42 7.13 -10.50 -4.66
N ILE A 43 6.50 -9.50 -4.05
CA ILE A 43 6.72 -9.18 -2.63
C ILE A 43 6.09 -10.24 -1.73
N GLY A 44 4.93 -10.80 -2.10
CA GLY A 44 4.34 -11.93 -1.38
C GLY A 44 5.33 -13.10 -1.29
N GLY A 45 5.89 -13.52 -2.43
CA GLY A 45 6.89 -14.58 -2.48
C GLY A 45 8.17 -14.26 -1.70
N PHE A 46 8.73 -13.06 -1.86
CA PHE A 46 9.94 -12.65 -1.12
C PHE A 46 9.71 -12.51 0.38
N SER A 47 8.54 -12.04 0.80
CA SER A 47 8.22 -11.93 2.23
C SER A 47 8.18 -13.29 2.92
N ASP A 48 7.77 -14.35 2.21
CA ASP A 48 7.68 -15.70 2.78
C ASP A 48 9.03 -16.40 2.95
N ILE A 49 10.05 -16.03 2.17
CA ILE A 49 11.41 -16.57 2.28
C ILE A 49 12.35 -15.68 3.11
N THR A 50 11.93 -14.47 3.46
CA THR A 50 12.72 -13.53 4.25
C THR A 50 12.94 -14.06 5.67
N ARG A 51 14.16 -13.89 6.20
CA ARG A 51 14.56 -14.28 7.56
C ARG A 51 15.02 -13.04 8.32
N SER A 52 14.33 -12.73 9.40
CA SER A 52 14.65 -11.59 10.26
C SER A 52 14.35 -11.89 11.72
N ARG A 53 15.08 -11.22 12.63
CA ARG A 53 14.79 -11.23 14.07
C ARG A 53 13.43 -10.59 14.43
N PHE A 54 12.89 -9.78 13.54
CA PHE A 54 11.58 -9.14 13.70
C PHE A 54 10.42 -9.91 13.03
N GLY A 55 10.68 -11.15 12.59
CA GLY A 55 9.74 -11.92 11.79
C GLY A 55 10.04 -11.84 10.30
N ARG A 56 9.29 -12.59 9.47
CA ARG A 56 9.49 -12.64 8.01
C ARG A 56 8.92 -11.40 7.31
N ARG A 57 7.81 -10.88 7.81
CA ARG A 57 6.95 -9.89 7.14
C ARG A 57 7.14 -8.47 7.64
N THR A 58 7.48 -8.31 8.92
CA THR A 58 7.69 -7.00 9.56
C THR A 58 8.68 -6.09 8.80
N PRO A 59 9.85 -6.57 8.31
CA PRO A 59 10.76 -5.71 7.56
C PRO A 59 10.14 -5.14 6.28
N TRP A 60 9.33 -5.93 5.57
CA TRP A 60 8.65 -5.51 4.35
C TRP A 60 7.57 -4.45 4.63
N ILE A 61 6.82 -4.62 5.72
CA ILE A 61 5.81 -3.66 6.15
C ILE A 61 6.46 -2.30 6.48
N ILE A 62 7.56 -2.30 7.22
CA ILE A 62 8.29 -1.07 7.57
C ILE A 62 8.91 -0.43 6.32
N ALA A 63 9.61 -1.21 5.49
CA ALA A 63 10.20 -0.70 4.25
C ALA A 63 9.13 -0.15 3.30
N GLY A 64 7.99 -0.83 3.18
CA GLY A 64 6.85 -0.40 2.38
C GLY A 64 6.25 0.91 2.89
N SER A 65 6.13 1.11 4.22
CA SER A 65 5.58 2.36 4.78
C SER A 65 6.50 3.55 4.56
N VAL A 66 7.82 3.37 4.74
CA VAL A 66 8.81 4.41 4.44
C VAL A 66 8.84 4.71 2.93
N GLY A 67 8.87 3.68 2.09
CA GLY A 67 8.82 3.84 0.64
C GLY A 67 7.54 4.54 0.17
N SER A 68 6.40 4.23 0.78
CA SER A 68 5.12 4.89 0.50
C SER A 68 5.14 6.39 0.83
N LEU A 69 5.75 6.78 1.94
CA LEU A 69 5.96 8.20 2.27
C LEU A 69 6.78 8.88 1.17
N LEU A 70 7.95 8.34 0.84
CA LEU A 70 8.87 8.95 -0.11
C LEU A 70 8.26 9.06 -1.51
N THR A 71 7.58 8.02 -1.96
CA THR A 71 6.95 8.01 -3.30
C THR A 71 5.72 8.92 -3.38
N LEU A 72 4.95 9.09 -2.31
CA LEU A 72 3.87 10.09 -2.26
C LEU A 72 4.39 11.52 -2.22
N LEU A 73 5.49 11.79 -1.50
CA LEU A 73 6.14 13.09 -1.55
C LEU A 73 6.68 13.37 -2.96
N TRP A 74 7.27 12.38 -3.61
CA TRP A 74 7.71 12.50 -5.00
C TRP A 74 6.53 12.76 -5.94
N PHE A 75 5.42 12.03 -5.79
CA PHE A 75 4.18 12.27 -6.53
C PHE A 75 3.66 13.70 -6.33
N ASN A 76 3.75 14.20 -5.11
CA ASN A 76 3.35 15.58 -4.81
C ASN A 76 4.19 16.64 -5.56
N MET A 77 5.47 16.36 -5.79
CA MET A 77 6.39 17.24 -6.52
C MET A 77 6.31 17.05 -8.05
N ALA A 78 5.57 16.04 -8.54
CA ALA A 78 5.49 15.73 -9.96
C ALA A 78 4.83 16.88 -10.74
N GLY A 79 5.52 17.38 -11.75
CA GLY A 79 5.05 18.42 -12.67
C GLY A 79 4.72 17.92 -14.08
N THR A 80 5.00 16.63 -14.39
CA THR A 80 4.75 16.02 -15.70
C THR A 80 3.99 14.71 -15.55
N VAL A 81 3.26 14.31 -16.58
CA VAL A 81 2.52 13.02 -16.60
C VAL A 81 3.46 11.84 -16.35
N THR A 82 4.61 11.82 -17.01
CA THR A 82 5.59 10.73 -16.84
C THR A 82 6.06 10.61 -15.39
N MET A 83 6.40 11.73 -14.74
CA MET A 83 6.76 11.72 -13.31
C MET A 83 5.62 11.23 -12.44
N MET A 84 4.38 11.63 -12.74
CA MET A 84 3.20 11.17 -12.00
C MET A 84 3.02 9.66 -12.14
N VAL A 85 3.14 9.10 -13.35
CA VAL A 85 3.00 7.66 -13.61
C VAL A 85 4.09 6.88 -12.85
N VAL A 86 5.35 7.28 -12.96
CA VAL A 86 6.46 6.59 -12.30
C VAL A 86 6.33 6.66 -10.78
N ALA A 87 6.07 7.84 -10.22
CA ALA A 87 5.90 8.02 -8.78
C ALA A 87 4.68 7.25 -8.25
N TRP A 88 3.58 7.23 -8.99
CA TRP A 88 2.37 6.51 -8.61
C TRP A 88 2.54 4.99 -8.69
N CYS A 89 3.18 4.45 -9.73
CA CYS A 89 3.53 3.03 -9.80
C CYS A 89 4.48 2.61 -8.68
N SER A 90 5.49 3.45 -8.38
CA SER A 90 6.41 3.21 -7.26
C SER A 90 5.67 3.18 -5.92
N TYR A 91 4.72 4.10 -5.72
CA TYR A 91 3.84 4.09 -4.55
C TYR A 91 3.04 2.79 -4.44
N GLN A 92 2.48 2.29 -5.54
CA GLN A 92 1.74 1.03 -5.55
C GLN A 92 2.61 -0.17 -5.17
N ILE A 93 3.85 -0.20 -5.62
CA ILE A 93 4.81 -1.24 -5.23
C ILE A 93 5.07 -1.19 -3.72
N CYS A 94 5.35 -0.01 -3.17
CA CYS A 94 5.58 0.18 -1.75
C CYS A 94 4.34 -0.14 -0.90
N LEU A 95 3.16 0.23 -1.37
CA LEU A 95 1.89 -0.08 -0.70
C LEU A 95 1.65 -1.59 -0.63
N ASN A 96 1.93 -2.32 -1.71
CA ASN A 96 1.82 -3.78 -1.72
C ASN A 96 2.87 -4.46 -0.82
N ALA A 97 4.01 -3.82 -0.56
CA ALA A 97 4.96 -4.28 0.45
C ALA A 97 4.40 -4.23 1.89
N ILE A 98 3.34 -3.45 2.12
CA ILE A 98 2.58 -3.45 3.38
C ILE A 98 1.45 -4.48 3.31
N VAL A 99 0.63 -4.41 2.25
CA VAL A 99 -0.65 -5.14 2.16
C VAL A 99 -0.45 -6.65 1.96
N ALA A 100 0.44 -7.06 1.06
CA ALA A 100 0.65 -8.47 0.75
C ALA A 100 1.14 -9.28 1.98
N PRO A 101 2.17 -8.84 2.75
CA PRO A 101 2.57 -9.52 3.96
C PRO A 101 1.49 -9.54 5.05
N LEU A 102 0.70 -8.47 5.20
CA LEU A 102 -0.38 -8.42 6.17
C LEU A 102 -1.50 -9.41 5.87
N LEU A 103 -1.90 -9.53 4.60
CA LEU A 103 -2.91 -10.50 4.18
C LEU A 103 -2.43 -11.94 4.39
N ALA A 104 -1.18 -12.23 4.03
CA ALA A 104 -0.60 -13.53 4.25
C ALA A 104 -0.48 -13.87 5.76
N PHE A 105 -0.17 -12.88 6.61
CA PHE A 105 -0.17 -13.06 8.06
C PHE A 105 -1.55 -13.45 8.59
N LEU A 106 -2.61 -12.78 8.15
CA LEU A 106 -3.98 -13.11 8.55
C LEU A 106 -4.35 -14.55 8.20
N GLN A 107 -3.93 -15.03 7.02
CA GLN A 107 -4.21 -16.41 6.57
C GLN A 107 -3.48 -17.46 7.40
N ASP A 108 -2.23 -17.17 7.81
CA ASP A 108 -1.38 -18.11 8.55
C ASP A 108 -1.75 -18.23 10.03
N GLN A 109 -2.15 -17.13 10.66
CA GLN A 109 -2.36 -17.06 12.12
C GLN A 109 -3.80 -17.37 12.54
N VAL A 110 -4.75 -17.35 11.61
CA VAL A 110 -6.17 -17.55 11.94
C VAL A 110 -6.56 -19.00 11.77
N ALA A 111 -7.03 -19.63 12.86
CA ALA A 111 -7.57 -20.97 12.82
C ALA A 111 -8.73 -21.07 11.82
N PRO A 112 -8.85 -22.18 11.06
CA PRO A 112 -9.87 -22.34 10.02
C PRO A 112 -11.29 -22.01 10.45
N LYS A 113 -11.66 -22.36 11.69
CA LYS A 113 -12.98 -22.07 12.27
C LYS A 113 -13.30 -20.59 12.45
N ASN A 114 -12.27 -19.75 12.58
CA ASN A 114 -12.41 -18.29 12.85
C ASN A 114 -12.16 -17.43 11.61
N ARG A 115 -11.80 -18.02 10.47
CA ARG A 115 -11.45 -17.28 9.25
C ARG A 115 -12.59 -16.39 8.75
N GLY A 116 -13.84 -16.85 8.81
CA GLY A 116 -15.00 -16.07 8.42
C GLY A 116 -15.15 -14.80 9.25
N THR A 117 -15.09 -14.91 10.57
CA THR A 117 -15.22 -13.78 11.50
C THR A 117 -14.09 -12.76 11.29
N ILE A 118 -12.83 -13.22 11.20
CA ILE A 118 -11.70 -12.33 11.01
C ILE A 118 -11.74 -11.65 9.63
N SER A 119 -12.15 -12.37 8.57
CA SER A 119 -12.33 -11.77 7.25
C SER A 119 -13.42 -10.70 7.25
N SER A 120 -14.51 -10.90 8.00
CA SER A 120 -15.57 -9.90 8.14
C SER A 120 -15.09 -8.65 8.88
N ILE A 121 -14.31 -8.81 9.97
CA ILE A 121 -13.70 -7.69 10.70
C ILE A 121 -12.73 -6.93 9.79
N TYR A 122 -11.89 -7.65 9.04
CA TYR A 122 -10.97 -7.05 8.06
C TYR A 122 -11.73 -6.25 6.99
N ALA A 123 -12.78 -6.85 6.40
CA ALA A 123 -13.60 -6.19 5.38
C ALA A 123 -14.28 -4.92 5.93
N PHE A 124 -14.78 -4.97 7.16
CA PHE A 124 -15.39 -3.82 7.82
C PHE A 124 -14.37 -2.70 8.07
N GLY A 125 -13.18 -3.05 8.60
CA GLY A 125 -12.07 -2.10 8.77
C GLY A 125 -11.60 -1.51 7.43
N TYR A 126 -11.55 -2.33 6.37
CA TYR A 126 -11.22 -1.88 5.02
C TYR A 126 -12.22 -0.83 4.51
N VAL A 127 -13.52 -1.08 4.67
CA VAL A 127 -14.60 -0.15 4.27
C VAL A 127 -14.51 1.16 5.03
N ILE A 128 -14.33 1.11 6.37
CA ILE A 128 -14.18 2.32 7.18
C ILE A 128 -12.93 3.11 6.74
N GLY A 129 -11.80 2.42 6.52
CA GLY A 129 -10.58 3.06 6.06
C GLY A 129 -10.71 3.65 4.65
N GLN A 130 -11.49 3.00 3.79
CA GLN A 130 -11.77 3.47 2.44
C GLN A 130 -12.56 4.78 2.45
N TYR A 131 -13.71 4.79 3.08
CA TYR A 131 -14.59 5.96 3.10
C TYR A 131 -14.02 7.06 4.01
N GLY A 132 -13.50 6.71 5.18
CA GLY A 132 -12.83 7.67 6.07
C GLY A 132 -11.65 8.37 5.37
N GLY A 133 -10.83 7.62 4.64
CA GLY A 133 -9.75 8.19 3.85
C GLY A 133 -10.23 9.16 2.76
N GLN A 134 -11.34 8.88 2.09
CA GLN A 134 -11.93 9.78 1.10
C GLN A 134 -12.48 11.06 1.73
N VAL A 135 -13.19 10.94 2.88
CA VAL A 135 -13.69 12.10 3.62
C VAL A 135 -12.55 13.00 4.07
N VAL A 136 -11.49 12.43 4.64
CA VAL A 136 -10.30 13.20 5.03
C VAL A 136 -9.63 13.82 3.79
N GLY A 137 -9.47 13.06 2.70
CA GLY A 137 -8.91 13.59 1.44
C GLY A 137 -9.71 14.76 0.87
N ALA A 138 -11.04 14.71 0.96
CA ALA A 138 -11.93 15.77 0.47
C ALA A 138 -11.74 17.11 1.21
N GLN A 139 -11.35 17.09 2.48
CA GLN A 139 -11.07 18.32 3.24
C GLN A 139 -9.87 19.10 2.68
N PHE A 140 -9.01 18.44 1.91
CA PHE A 140 -7.80 19.03 1.33
C PHE A 140 -7.94 19.39 -0.15
N LEU A 141 -9.13 19.43 -0.73
CA LEU A 141 -9.33 19.76 -2.15
C LEU A 141 -8.86 21.18 -2.50
N SER A 142 -8.93 22.12 -1.55
CA SER A 142 -8.39 23.46 -1.70
C SER A 142 -6.85 23.51 -1.61
N HIS A 143 -6.22 22.54 -0.96
CA HIS A 143 -4.78 22.43 -0.70
C HIS A 143 -4.28 21.02 -0.99
N VAL A 144 -4.41 20.57 -2.23
CA VAL A 144 -4.14 19.17 -2.65
C VAL A 144 -2.75 18.70 -2.24
N GLY A 145 -1.73 19.55 -2.39
CA GLY A 145 -0.36 19.20 -1.97
C GLY A 145 -0.24 18.89 -0.48
N THR A 146 -0.87 19.69 0.37
CA THR A 146 -0.93 19.43 1.81
C THR A 146 -1.67 18.15 2.13
N GLY A 147 -2.78 17.89 1.42
CA GLY A 147 -3.53 16.63 1.57
C GLY A 147 -2.69 15.40 1.25
N ILE A 148 -1.90 15.43 0.17
CA ILE A 148 -0.99 14.34 -0.20
C ILE A 148 0.07 14.11 0.90
N VAL A 149 0.65 15.18 1.45
CA VAL A 149 1.64 15.10 2.53
C VAL A 149 1.02 14.47 3.79
N VAL A 150 -0.16 14.93 4.21
CA VAL A 150 -0.87 14.36 5.36
C VAL A 150 -1.14 12.86 5.15
N MET A 151 -1.62 12.47 3.98
CA MET A 151 -1.86 11.07 3.66
C MET A 151 -0.57 10.25 3.61
N ALA A 152 0.54 10.83 3.17
CA ALA A 152 1.85 10.18 3.17
C ALA A 152 2.32 9.86 4.61
N PHE A 153 2.17 10.81 5.54
CA PHE A 153 2.47 10.58 6.95
C PHE A 153 1.54 9.56 7.61
N LEU A 154 0.24 9.59 7.31
CA LEU A 154 -0.69 8.57 7.78
C LEU A 154 -0.32 7.17 7.27
N THR A 155 0.14 7.06 6.03
CA THR A 155 0.61 5.78 5.48
C THR A 155 1.92 5.34 6.14
N LEU A 156 2.84 6.26 6.42
CA LEU A 156 4.05 5.96 7.19
C LEU A 156 3.73 5.38 8.57
N LEU A 157 2.79 5.99 9.30
CA LEU A 157 2.40 5.53 10.64
C LEU A 157 1.73 4.16 10.63
N SER A 158 1.06 3.78 9.53
CA SER A 158 0.38 2.49 9.43
C SER A 158 1.33 1.29 9.52
N GLY A 159 2.56 1.40 9.00
CA GLY A 159 3.56 0.33 9.04
C GLY A 159 4.03 -0.02 10.45
N PRO A 160 4.59 0.93 11.22
CA PRO A 160 4.96 0.70 12.61
C PRO A 160 3.80 0.24 13.49
N LEU A 161 2.61 0.81 13.32
CA LEU A 161 1.42 0.38 14.05
C LEU A 161 1.07 -1.08 13.73
N ALA A 162 1.08 -1.46 12.45
CA ALA A 162 0.85 -2.84 12.05
C ALA A 162 1.92 -3.78 12.64
N ALA A 163 3.19 -3.39 12.61
CA ALA A 163 4.29 -4.17 13.18
C ALA A 163 4.17 -4.39 14.69
N ILE A 164 3.69 -3.38 15.43
CA ILE A 164 3.46 -3.47 16.88
C ILE A 164 2.28 -4.40 17.20
N ILE A 165 1.19 -4.32 16.42
CA ILE A 165 -0.01 -5.12 16.62
C ILE A 165 0.23 -6.58 16.26
N VAL A 166 0.91 -6.81 15.14
CA VAL A 166 1.11 -8.14 14.56
C VAL A 166 2.14 -8.99 15.33
N ARG A 167 3.13 -8.39 15.99
CA ARG A 167 4.20 -9.05 16.79
C ARG A 167 4.60 -10.42 16.29
N GLU A 168 5.26 -10.46 15.14
CA GLU A 168 5.72 -11.70 14.52
C GLU A 168 6.92 -12.28 15.31
N PRO A 169 6.93 -13.59 15.65
CA PRO A 169 8.09 -14.20 16.30
C PRO A 169 9.29 -14.23 15.34
N SER A 170 10.52 -14.27 15.92
CA SER A 170 11.74 -14.35 15.13
C SER A 170 11.72 -15.55 14.18
N SER A 171 12.02 -15.30 12.91
CA SER A 171 12.06 -16.35 11.88
C SER A 171 13.43 -16.97 11.65
N LEU A 172 14.45 -16.58 12.45
CA LEU A 172 15.82 -17.06 12.29
C LEU A 172 15.98 -18.57 12.56
N GLY A 173 15.16 -19.13 13.45
CA GLY A 173 15.14 -20.56 13.78
C GLY A 173 14.27 -21.43 12.86
N MET A 174 13.55 -20.85 11.91
CA MET A 174 12.68 -21.62 11.02
C MET A 174 13.46 -22.30 9.87
N PRO A 175 13.02 -23.47 9.36
CA PRO A 175 13.67 -24.10 8.22
C PRO A 175 13.66 -23.20 6.99
N LYS A 176 14.71 -23.28 6.17
CA LYS A 176 14.81 -22.52 4.91
C LYS A 176 13.70 -22.99 3.96
N LYS A 177 12.75 -22.11 3.65
CA LYS A 177 11.84 -22.32 2.51
C LYS A 177 12.56 -21.87 1.23
N HIS A 178 12.62 -22.76 0.24
CA HIS A 178 13.08 -22.38 -1.11
C HIS A 178 11.89 -21.84 -1.90
N PHE A 179 12.13 -20.81 -2.71
CA PHE A 179 11.13 -20.29 -3.62
C PHE A 179 10.82 -21.36 -4.67
N THR A 180 9.59 -21.85 -4.69
CA THR A 180 9.10 -22.79 -5.69
C THR A 180 7.96 -22.11 -6.45
N MET A 181 8.05 -22.05 -7.78
CA MET A 181 7.04 -21.38 -8.65
C MET A 181 5.60 -21.93 -8.48
N GLY A 182 5.39 -23.03 -7.78
CA GLY A 182 4.07 -23.56 -7.44
C GLY A 182 3.40 -22.95 -6.21
N MET A 183 3.95 -21.86 -5.64
CA MET A 183 3.36 -21.13 -4.50
C MET A 183 2.64 -19.83 -4.92
N VAL A 184 2.52 -19.58 -6.21
CA VAL A 184 1.78 -18.44 -6.77
C VAL A 184 0.39 -18.86 -7.20
#